data_1bf3bffec9cef9561fc66c0f0285ec54
#
_entry.id   1bf3bffec9cef9561fc66c0f0285ec54
#
_cell.length_a   1.000
_cell.length_b   1.000
_cell.length_c   1.000
_cell.angle_alpha   90.00
_cell.angle_beta   90.00
_cell.angle_gamma   90.00
#
_symmetry.space_group_name_H-M   'P 1'
#
loop_
_entity.id
_entity.type
_entity.pdbx_description
1 polymer ?
#
loop_
_entity_poly.entity_id
_entity_poly.type
_entity_poly.pdbx_seq_one_letter_code
_entity_poly.pdbx_strand_id
1 'polypeptide(L)'
;ENSNKNAYVASTQRDLIAGEVSKDLTKRILLPEKITKAHEDGVLHFHDMDYFIQPIFNCCLINIGDMLDNGTVMNGKLIESPKSFQVACTVMTQIISAVASSQYGGQSVDTRHLGKYLRKSADKYRKHYTERYAGKIAPDIIEEFVKERVNDELRSGVQTIQYQINTLMTTNGQSPFVTLFLNLDPKDEYIKENAMIIEEILRQRLEGIKNEKGVYVTPAFPKLIYVLDEHNALKGGEYDYITKLAVRCSAKRMYPDYISAKKMRENYEGNVFSPMGCRSFLVPWKDEN
;
A
#
# COMPACT_ATOMS: atom_id res chain seq x y z
N GLU A 1 -4.45 -19.56 -7.04
CA GLU A 1 -3.65 -18.73 -7.44
C GLU A 1 -2.94 -17.57 -6.77
N ASN A 2 -2.87 -17.52 -5.47
CA ASN A 2 -2.12 -16.48 -4.78
C ASN A 2 -0.72 -16.99 -4.47
N SER A 3 0.26 -16.60 -5.29
CA SER A 3 1.68 -16.97 -5.15
C SER A 3 2.30 -16.54 -3.81
N ASN A 4 1.58 -15.74 -3.03
CA ASN A 4 2.02 -15.29 -1.71
C ASN A 4 1.71 -16.28 -0.59
N LYS A 5 0.93 -17.34 -0.85
CA LYS A 5 0.60 -18.35 0.16
C LYS A 5 1.81 -19.26 0.43
N ASN A 6 2.08 -19.46 1.70
CA ASN A 6 3.09 -20.42 2.13
C ASN A 6 2.44 -21.78 2.43
N ALA A 7 2.67 -22.76 1.56
CA ALA A 7 2.07 -24.09 1.67
C ALA A 7 2.48 -24.88 2.93
N TYR A 8 3.56 -24.51 3.60
CA TYR A 8 4.02 -25.18 4.81
C TYR A 8 3.32 -24.67 6.09
N VAL A 9 2.52 -23.60 5.99
CA VAL A 9 1.77 -23.05 7.12
C VAL A 9 0.45 -23.78 7.28
N ALA A 10 0.13 -24.23 8.48
CA ALA A 10 -1.07 -25.01 8.78
C ALA A 10 -2.38 -24.28 8.41
N SER A 11 -2.44 -22.95 8.59
CA SER A 11 -3.59 -22.14 8.15
C SER A 11 -3.79 -22.17 6.64
N THR A 12 -2.71 -22.13 5.85
CA THR A 12 -2.77 -22.28 4.39
C THR A 12 -3.32 -23.64 3.98
N GLN A 13 -2.85 -24.70 4.63
CA GLN A 13 -3.31 -26.07 4.33
C GLN A 13 -4.81 -26.24 4.66
N ARG A 14 -5.27 -25.67 5.77
CA ARG A 14 -6.70 -25.66 6.12
C ARG A 14 -7.55 -24.87 5.14
N ASP A 15 -7.06 -23.72 4.68
CA ASP A 15 -7.73 -22.89 3.68
C ASP A 15 -7.85 -23.64 2.33
N LEU A 16 -6.82 -24.33 1.91
CA LEU A 16 -6.84 -25.18 0.70
C LEU A 16 -7.87 -26.30 0.81
N ILE A 17 -7.91 -27.01 1.96
CA ILE A 17 -8.90 -28.08 2.20
C ILE A 17 -10.32 -27.51 2.18
N ALA A 18 -10.54 -26.37 2.85
CA ALA A 18 -11.84 -25.68 2.85
C ALA A 18 -12.24 -25.26 1.43
N GLY A 19 -11.31 -24.80 0.62
CA GLY A 19 -11.52 -24.45 -0.77
C GLY A 19 -11.96 -25.64 -1.61
N GLU A 20 -11.34 -26.82 -1.46
CA GLU A 20 -11.75 -28.03 -2.17
C GLU A 20 -13.14 -28.51 -1.77
N VAL A 21 -13.49 -28.41 -0.48
CA VAL A 21 -14.85 -28.69 0.01
C VAL A 21 -15.86 -27.68 -0.60
N SER A 22 -15.49 -26.39 -0.64
CA SER A 22 -16.35 -25.36 -1.26
C SER A 22 -16.58 -25.64 -2.74
N LYS A 23 -15.55 -25.99 -3.52
CA LYS A 23 -15.67 -26.34 -4.94
C LYS A 23 -16.61 -27.53 -5.16
N ASP A 24 -16.45 -28.59 -4.37
CA ASP A 24 -17.27 -29.79 -4.48
C ASP A 24 -18.74 -29.49 -4.17
N LEU A 25 -19.04 -28.82 -3.07
CA LEU A 25 -20.41 -28.45 -2.69
C LEU A 25 -21.03 -27.46 -3.68
N THR A 26 -20.25 -26.52 -4.19
CA THR A 26 -20.70 -25.57 -5.21
C THR A 26 -21.17 -26.28 -6.46
N LYS A 27 -20.39 -27.24 -6.98
CA LYS A 27 -20.76 -28.01 -8.16
C LYS A 27 -21.94 -28.94 -7.95
N ARG A 28 -22.01 -29.63 -6.81
CA ARG A 28 -23.04 -30.66 -6.57
C ARG A 28 -24.37 -30.11 -6.07
N ILE A 29 -24.37 -28.96 -5.38
CA ILE A 29 -25.55 -28.51 -4.62
C ILE A 29 -25.97 -27.09 -4.96
N LEU A 30 -25.03 -26.17 -5.11
CA LEU A 30 -25.32 -24.73 -5.13
C LEU A 30 -25.56 -24.19 -6.54
N LEU A 31 -24.87 -24.72 -7.55
CA LEU A 31 -25.04 -24.30 -8.94
C LEU A 31 -26.11 -25.14 -9.63
N PRO A 32 -26.91 -24.54 -10.53
CA PRO A 32 -27.74 -25.30 -11.45
C PRO A 32 -26.88 -26.27 -12.27
N GLU A 33 -27.38 -27.51 -12.47
CA GLU A 33 -26.67 -28.57 -13.19
C GLU A 33 -26.13 -28.11 -14.55
N LYS A 34 -26.92 -27.35 -15.32
CA LYS A 34 -26.49 -26.81 -16.62
C LYS A 34 -25.23 -25.89 -16.53
N ILE A 35 -25.10 -25.15 -15.43
CA ILE A 35 -23.95 -24.26 -15.20
C ILE A 35 -22.71 -25.07 -14.83
N THR A 36 -22.88 -26.04 -13.92
CA THR A 36 -21.82 -26.99 -13.55
C THR A 36 -21.29 -27.72 -14.77
N LYS A 37 -22.21 -28.28 -15.59
CA LYS A 37 -21.84 -28.96 -16.83
C LYS A 37 -21.13 -28.05 -17.82
N ALA A 38 -21.59 -26.83 -18.02
CA ALA A 38 -20.94 -25.86 -18.92
C ALA A 38 -19.53 -25.49 -18.43
N HIS A 39 -19.32 -25.44 -17.10
CA HIS A 39 -18.00 -25.21 -16.51
C HIS A 39 -17.07 -26.44 -16.74
N GLU A 40 -17.56 -27.65 -16.52
CA GLU A 40 -16.80 -28.90 -16.70
C GLU A 40 -16.48 -29.17 -18.18
N ASP A 41 -17.38 -28.83 -19.09
CA ASP A 41 -17.19 -28.90 -20.53
C ASP A 41 -16.28 -27.77 -21.07
N GLY A 42 -15.83 -26.84 -20.23
CA GLY A 42 -14.96 -25.72 -20.63
C GLY A 42 -15.64 -24.61 -21.44
N VAL A 43 -16.98 -24.61 -21.49
CA VAL A 43 -17.78 -23.58 -22.20
C VAL A 43 -17.75 -22.25 -21.45
N LEU A 44 -17.75 -22.30 -20.12
CA LEU A 44 -17.57 -21.15 -19.23
C LEU A 44 -16.63 -21.52 -18.09
N HIS A 45 -16.06 -20.48 -17.46
CA HIS A 45 -15.31 -20.63 -16.22
C HIS A 45 -16.05 -19.94 -15.09
N PHE A 46 -16.55 -20.73 -14.13
CA PHE A 46 -17.08 -20.18 -12.88
C PHE A 46 -15.90 -19.95 -11.94
N HIS A 47 -15.54 -18.68 -11.77
CA HIS A 47 -14.35 -18.26 -11.01
C HIS A 47 -14.61 -18.29 -9.50
N ASP A 48 -13.56 -18.49 -8.71
CA ASP A 48 -13.58 -18.41 -7.24
C ASP A 48 -14.58 -19.36 -6.54
N MET A 49 -14.79 -20.57 -7.09
CA MET A 49 -15.62 -21.59 -6.45
C MET A 49 -15.13 -22.00 -5.05
N ASP A 50 -13.84 -21.87 -4.81
CA ASP A 50 -13.20 -22.13 -3.53
C ASP A 50 -13.64 -21.18 -2.41
N TYR A 51 -14.16 -20.00 -2.76
CA TYR A 51 -14.72 -19.02 -1.82
C TYR A 51 -16.24 -18.82 -1.95
N PHE A 52 -16.95 -19.65 -2.72
CA PHE A 52 -18.35 -19.42 -3.02
C PHE A 52 -19.28 -19.64 -1.81
N ILE A 53 -18.99 -20.65 -0.98
CA ILE A 53 -19.78 -20.94 0.23
C ILE A 53 -19.54 -19.89 1.31
N GLN A 54 -18.29 -19.48 1.47
CA GLN A 54 -17.89 -18.46 2.44
C GLN A 54 -17.11 -17.38 1.69
N PRO A 55 -17.83 -16.43 1.08
CA PRO A 55 -17.20 -15.42 0.25
C PRO A 55 -16.30 -14.51 1.09
N ILE A 56 -15.11 -14.25 0.57
CA ILE A 56 -14.22 -13.21 1.06
C ILE A 56 -14.01 -12.17 -0.05
N PHE A 57 -13.64 -10.96 0.33
CA PHE A 57 -13.44 -9.89 -0.64
C PHE A 57 -12.27 -10.19 -1.57
N ASN A 58 -12.43 -9.90 -2.86
CA ASN A 58 -11.32 -10.02 -3.81
C ASN A 58 -10.33 -8.87 -3.63
N CYS A 59 -10.74 -7.66 -3.98
CA CYS A 59 -9.88 -6.47 -3.93
C CYS A 59 -10.58 -5.32 -3.21
N CYS A 60 -9.80 -4.36 -2.70
CA CYS A 60 -10.36 -3.15 -2.09
C CYS A 60 -9.43 -1.93 -2.24
N LEU A 61 -10.01 -0.74 -2.09
CA LEU A 61 -9.32 0.49 -1.77
C LEU A 61 -9.42 0.72 -0.27
N ILE A 62 -8.30 0.94 0.40
CA ILE A 62 -8.29 1.28 1.82
C ILE A 62 -8.26 2.80 1.93
N ASN A 63 -9.28 3.38 2.55
CA ASN A 63 -9.26 4.79 2.92
C ASN A 63 -8.39 5.01 4.16
N ILE A 64 -7.08 4.84 3.96
CA ILE A 64 -6.11 4.94 5.05
C ILE A 64 -6.07 6.33 5.67
N GLY A 65 -6.41 7.37 4.90
CA GLY A 65 -6.48 8.75 5.39
C GLY A 65 -7.49 8.89 6.51
N ASP A 66 -8.73 8.48 6.26
CA ASP A 66 -9.81 8.52 7.26
C ASP A 66 -9.49 7.65 8.48
N MET A 67 -9.02 6.42 8.25
CA MET A 67 -8.69 5.49 9.33
C MET A 67 -7.55 5.97 10.24
N LEU A 68 -6.57 6.68 9.70
CA LEU A 68 -5.50 7.28 10.49
C LEU A 68 -5.95 8.57 11.19
N ASP A 69 -6.83 9.35 10.56
CA ASP A 69 -7.25 10.65 11.10
C ASP A 69 -8.26 10.52 12.24
N ASN A 70 -9.25 9.68 12.03
CA ASN A 70 -10.35 9.48 12.97
C ASN A 70 -10.12 8.29 13.91
N GLY A 71 -9.02 7.56 13.69
CA GLY A 71 -8.78 6.29 14.36
C GLY A 71 -9.56 5.15 13.72
N THR A 72 -9.25 3.94 14.11
CA THR A 72 -9.89 2.72 13.60
C THR A 72 -10.07 1.68 14.70
N VAL A 73 -11.08 0.82 14.56
CA VAL A 73 -11.31 -0.27 15.50
C VAL A 73 -10.74 -1.58 14.93
N MET A 74 -9.82 -2.20 15.66
CA MET A 74 -9.26 -3.51 15.33
C MET A 74 -9.41 -4.45 16.52
N ASN A 75 -10.01 -5.62 16.31
CA ASN A 75 -10.28 -6.62 17.37
C ASN A 75 -10.97 -6.01 18.61
N GLY A 76 -11.95 -5.12 18.38
CA GLY A 76 -12.72 -4.46 19.43
C GLY A 76 -11.92 -3.42 20.25
N LYS A 77 -10.75 -2.99 19.77
CA LYS A 77 -9.94 -1.95 20.40
C LYS A 77 -9.83 -0.74 19.47
N LEU A 78 -10.06 0.45 20.03
CA LEU A 78 -9.86 1.70 19.32
C LEU A 78 -8.35 1.99 19.21
N ILE A 79 -7.88 2.16 17.98
CA ILE A 79 -6.56 2.67 17.67
C ILE A 79 -6.73 4.16 17.36
N GLU A 80 -6.21 5.01 18.22
CA GLU A 80 -6.30 6.47 18.05
C GLU A 80 -5.43 6.97 16.89
N SER A 81 -5.71 8.20 16.43
CA SER A 81 -4.91 8.88 15.42
C SER A 81 -3.42 8.95 15.79
N PRO A 82 -2.51 8.52 14.92
CA PRO A 82 -1.07 8.57 15.17
C PRO A 82 -0.56 10.00 15.43
N LYS A 83 0.44 10.09 16.30
CA LYS A 83 1.10 11.37 16.63
C LYS A 83 2.50 11.49 16.02
N SER A 84 2.92 10.52 15.20
CA SER A 84 4.21 10.52 14.51
C SER A 84 4.16 9.67 13.26
N PHE A 85 5.12 9.86 12.37
CA PHE A 85 5.23 9.11 11.11
C PHE A 85 5.46 7.62 11.35
N GLN A 86 6.38 7.28 12.26
CA GLN A 86 6.68 5.88 12.58
C GLN A 86 5.43 5.13 13.07
N VAL A 87 4.63 5.76 13.94
CA VAL A 87 3.38 5.14 14.44
C VAL A 87 2.35 5.04 13.31
N ALA A 88 2.24 6.06 12.43
CA ALA A 88 1.34 6.01 11.28
C ALA A 88 1.70 4.84 10.33
N CYS A 89 2.99 4.62 10.05
CA CYS A 89 3.45 3.48 9.25
C CYS A 89 3.11 2.15 9.93
N THR A 90 3.28 2.04 11.24
CA THR A 90 2.94 0.82 12.00
C THR A 90 1.43 0.55 11.96
N VAL A 91 0.60 1.55 12.26
CA VAL A 91 -0.87 1.40 12.22
C VAL A 91 -1.35 1.06 10.81
N MET A 92 -0.80 1.71 9.78
CA MET A 92 -1.11 1.39 8.39
C MET A 92 -0.82 -0.08 8.06
N THR A 93 0.31 -0.62 8.48
CA THR A 93 0.65 -2.03 8.21
C THR A 93 -0.23 -3.00 9.00
N GLN A 94 -0.67 -2.64 10.19
CA GLN A 94 -1.66 -3.42 10.96
C GLN A 94 -3.03 -3.43 10.25
N ILE A 95 -3.49 -2.29 9.72
CA ILE A 95 -4.72 -2.19 8.93
C ILE A 95 -4.60 -3.08 7.68
N ILE A 96 -3.49 -2.96 6.94
CA ILE A 96 -3.22 -3.78 5.76
C ILE A 96 -3.29 -5.28 6.09
N SER A 97 -2.71 -5.71 7.20
CA SER A 97 -2.73 -7.11 7.63
C SER A 97 -4.14 -7.58 8.03
N ALA A 98 -4.89 -6.74 8.75
CA ALA A 98 -6.26 -7.04 9.15
C ALA A 98 -7.19 -7.18 7.93
N VAL A 99 -7.09 -6.27 6.96
CA VAL A 99 -7.83 -6.34 5.69
C VAL A 99 -7.43 -7.59 4.90
N ALA A 100 -6.13 -7.87 4.77
CA ALA A 100 -5.64 -9.05 4.05
C ALA A 100 -6.08 -10.38 4.67
N SER A 101 -6.44 -10.40 5.94
CA SER A 101 -7.01 -11.60 6.60
C SER A 101 -8.45 -11.91 6.18
N SER A 102 -9.14 -10.96 5.55
CA SER A 102 -10.54 -11.08 5.11
C SER A 102 -10.68 -10.96 3.59
N GLN A 103 -9.58 -11.03 2.85
CA GLN A 103 -9.61 -10.97 1.39
C GLN A 103 -8.51 -11.85 0.78
N TYR A 104 -8.67 -12.22 -0.49
CA TYR A 104 -7.69 -13.03 -1.23
C TYR A 104 -7.00 -12.28 -2.37
N GLY A 105 -7.52 -11.13 -2.78
CA GLY A 105 -6.95 -10.29 -3.83
C GLY A 105 -6.15 -9.10 -3.29
N GLY A 106 -5.99 -8.09 -4.13
CA GLY A 106 -5.15 -6.93 -3.86
C GLY A 106 -5.86 -5.81 -3.13
N GLN A 107 -5.13 -5.13 -2.27
CA GLN A 107 -5.54 -3.89 -1.63
C GLN A 107 -4.65 -2.74 -2.09
N SER A 108 -5.23 -1.56 -2.27
CA SER A 108 -4.49 -0.35 -2.65
C SER A 108 -4.55 0.69 -1.56
N VAL A 109 -3.42 1.32 -1.33
CA VAL A 109 -3.23 2.39 -0.32
C VAL A 109 -2.58 3.59 -0.98
N ASP A 110 -3.15 4.77 -0.78
CA ASP A 110 -2.55 6.03 -1.21
C ASP A 110 -1.60 6.55 -0.12
N THR A 111 -0.33 6.70 -0.45
CA THR A 111 0.70 7.12 0.50
C THR A 111 0.65 8.61 0.84
N ARG A 112 -0.13 9.43 0.10
CA ARG A 112 -0.28 10.87 0.38
C ARG A 112 -0.73 11.16 1.81
N HIS A 113 -1.55 10.28 2.36
CA HIS A 113 -2.06 10.42 3.73
C HIS A 113 -1.00 10.33 4.83
N LEU A 114 0.22 9.90 4.48
CA LEU A 114 1.34 9.81 5.43
C LEU A 114 2.10 11.13 5.60
N GLY A 115 2.06 12.03 4.62
CA GLY A 115 2.83 13.28 4.61
C GLY A 115 2.59 14.14 5.85
N LYS A 116 1.32 14.30 6.25
CA LYS A 116 0.98 15.07 7.44
C LYS A 116 1.58 14.50 8.75
N TYR A 117 1.77 13.18 8.83
CA TYR A 117 2.38 12.57 10.00
C TYR A 117 3.89 12.78 10.05
N LEU A 118 4.53 12.89 8.88
CA LEU A 118 5.94 13.28 8.82
C LEU A 118 6.12 14.73 9.28
N ARG A 119 5.22 15.64 8.88
CA ARG A 119 5.21 17.03 9.39
C ARG A 119 4.95 17.08 10.89
N LYS A 120 3.98 16.32 11.42
CA LYS A 120 3.75 16.20 12.86
C LYS A 120 5.01 15.74 13.62
N SER A 121 5.78 14.81 13.06
CA SER A 121 7.05 14.38 13.64
C SER A 121 8.08 15.50 13.64
N ALA A 122 8.22 16.23 12.53
CA ALA A 122 9.11 17.38 12.45
C ALA A 122 8.78 18.45 13.48
N ASP A 123 7.49 18.81 13.61
CA ASP A 123 7.04 19.81 14.58
C ASP A 123 7.26 19.36 16.02
N LYS A 124 7.03 18.06 16.30
CA LYS A 124 7.33 17.46 17.61
C LYS A 124 8.81 17.57 17.96
N TYR A 125 9.70 17.23 17.01
CA TYR A 125 11.16 17.33 17.24
C TYR A 125 11.61 18.77 17.36
N ARG A 126 11.09 19.67 16.53
CA ARG A 126 11.37 21.11 16.61
C ARG A 126 11.00 21.66 17.98
N LYS A 127 9.80 21.40 18.45
CA LYS A 127 9.35 21.78 19.79
C LYS A 127 10.29 21.23 20.87
N HIS A 128 10.57 19.92 20.82
CA HIS A 128 11.44 19.25 21.80
C HIS A 128 12.83 19.88 21.87
N TYR A 129 13.48 20.12 20.72
CA TYR A 129 14.84 20.69 20.70
C TYR A 129 14.86 22.18 21.06
N THR A 130 13.85 22.94 20.65
CA THR A 130 13.70 24.34 21.03
C THR A 130 13.56 24.49 22.56
N GLU A 131 12.71 23.67 23.19
CA GLU A 131 12.55 23.68 24.65
C GLU A 131 13.82 23.21 25.37
N ARG A 132 14.44 22.13 24.90
CA ARG A 132 15.64 21.55 25.52
C ARG A 132 16.86 22.45 25.47
N TYR A 133 17.03 23.16 24.39
CA TYR A 133 18.21 24.01 24.13
C TYR A 133 17.92 25.50 24.17
N ALA A 134 16.78 25.91 24.74
CA ALA A 134 16.33 27.30 24.78
C ALA A 134 17.44 28.30 25.04
N GLY A 135 17.76 29.15 24.04
CA GLY A 135 18.79 30.18 24.12
C GLY A 135 20.25 29.68 24.18
N LYS A 136 20.50 28.36 24.12
CA LYS A 136 21.86 27.78 24.22
C LYS A 136 22.51 27.49 22.87
N ILE A 137 21.71 27.27 21.85
CA ILE A 137 22.16 27.01 20.48
C ILE A 137 21.34 27.83 19.48
N ALA A 138 21.94 28.09 18.31
CA ALA A 138 21.28 28.86 17.26
C ALA A 138 20.12 28.09 16.61
N PRO A 139 19.06 28.77 16.13
CA PRO A 139 17.88 28.12 15.54
C PRO A 139 18.20 27.25 14.31
N ASP A 140 19.18 27.62 13.50
CA ASP A 140 19.64 26.86 12.34
C ASP A 140 20.22 25.48 12.74
N ILE A 141 20.96 25.41 13.84
CA ILE A 141 21.46 24.14 14.39
C ILE A 141 20.29 23.27 14.90
N ILE A 142 19.25 23.90 15.47
CA ILE A 142 18.03 23.17 15.86
C ILE A 142 17.38 22.54 14.62
N GLU A 143 17.26 23.29 13.52
CA GLU A 143 16.68 22.75 12.28
C GLU A 143 17.52 21.63 11.66
N GLU A 144 18.86 21.66 11.80
CA GLU A 144 19.72 20.54 11.40
C GLU A 144 19.41 19.28 12.21
N PHE A 145 19.29 19.38 13.53
CA PHE A 145 18.92 18.26 14.40
C PHE A 145 17.52 17.72 14.06
N VAL A 146 16.56 18.61 13.81
CA VAL A 146 15.21 18.23 13.37
C VAL A 146 15.27 17.46 12.06
N LYS A 147 16.00 17.96 11.07
CA LYS A 147 16.16 17.33 9.76
C LYS A 147 16.79 15.94 9.86
N GLU A 148 17.86 15.81 10.64
CA GLU A 148 18.50 14.53 10.88
C GLU A 148 17.53 13.53 11.50
N ARG A 149 16.81 13.93 12.55
CA ARG A 149 15.88 13.07 13.26
C ARG A 149 14.67 12.67 12.42
N VAL A 150 14.15 13.60 11.59
CA VAL A 150 13.07 13.34 10.65
C VAL A 150 13.51 12.34 9.59
N ASN A 151 14.73 12.47 9.06
CA ASN A 151 15.26 11.52 8.08
C ASN A 151 15.44 10.11 8.67
N ASP A 152 15.90 10.00 9.91
CA ASP A 152 16.00 8.70 10.60
C ASP A 152 14.63 8.06 10.80
N GLU A 153 13.64 8.84 11.23
CA GLU A 153 12.27 8.35 11.40
C GLU A 153 11.63 7.99 10.05
N LEU A 154 11.87 8.79 9.00
CA LEU A 154 11.42 8.50 7.65
C LEU A 154 11.95 7.16 7.15
N ARG A 155 13.27 6.94 7.26
CA ARG A 155 13.91 5.69 6.88
C ARG A 155 13.34 4.51 7.66
N SER A 156 13.21 4.63 8.96
CA SER A 156 12.69 3.57 9.83
C SER A 156 11.22 3.27 9.55
N GLY A 157 10.40 4.29 9.33
CA GLY A 157 8.97 4.14 9.00
C GLY A 157 8.76 3.44 7.66
N VAL A 158 9.47 3.85 6.62
CA VAL A 158 9.41 3.20 5.31
C VAL A 158 9.93 1.76 5.38
N GLN A 159 11.01 1.52 6.14
CA GLN A 159 11.51 0.17 6.38
C GLN A 159 10.47 -0.70 7.09
N THR A 160 9.74 -0.14 8.07
CA THR A 160 8.64 -0.84 8.74
C THR A 160 7.58 -1.26 7.74
N ILE A 161 7.14 -0.38 6.84
CA ILE A 161 6.18 -0.73 5.78
C ILE A 161 6.71 -1.89 4.93
N GLN A 162 7.95 -1.78 4.46
CA GLN A 162 8.54 -2.78 3.57
C GLN A 162 8.68 -4.15 4.24
N TYR A 163 9.21 -4.21 5.47
CA TYR A 163 9.42 -5.47 6.17
C TYR A 163 8.11 -6.09 6.65
N GLN A 164 7.20 -5.30 7.21
CA GLN A 164 5.91 -5.80 7.68
C GLN A 164 5.10 -6.44 6.54
N ILE A 165 5.02 -5.80 5.38
CA ILE A 165 4.30 -6.35 4.22
C ILE A 165 4.91 -7.68 3.75
N ASN A 166 6.23 -7.84 3.86
CA ASN A 166 6.91 -9.06 3.38
C ASN A 166 7.04 -10.16 4.43
N THR A 167 6.89 -9.85 5.72
CA THR A 167 7.08 -10.82 6.81
C THR A 167 5.82 -11.16 7.57
N LEU A 168 4.78 -10.33 7.50
CA LEU A 168 3.49 -10.64 8.10
C LEU A 168 2.79 -11.76 7.34
N MET A 169 2.24 -12.68 8.10
CA MET A 169 1.39 -13.75 7.62
C MET A 169 -0.04 -13.49 8.09
N THR A 170 -0.99 -13.48 7.16
CA THR A 170 -2.40 -13.34 7.46
C THR A 170 -2.99 -14.64 7.99
N THR A 171 -4.23 -14.61 8.49
CA THR A 171 -4.91 -15.80 9.02
C THR A 171 -5.12 -16.90 7.98
N ASN A 172 -5.17 -16.54 6.70
CA ASN A 172 -5.27 -17.49 5.57
C ASN A 172 -3.90 -17.90 4.98
N GLY A 173 -2.81 -17.60 5.69
CA GLY A 173 -1.46 -18.08 5.35
C GLY A 173 -0.78 -17.38 4.19
N GLN A 174 -1.16 -16.15 3.87
CA GLN A 174 -0.54 -15.35 2.80
C GLN A 174 0.09 -14.05 3.33
N SER A 175 1.09 -13.54 2.64
CA SER A 175 1.54 -12.16 2.83
C SER A 175 0.54 -11.17 2.23
N PRO A 176 0.39 -9.96 2.78
CA PRO A 176 -0.52 -8.97 2.24
C PRO A 176 -0.22 -8.63 0.77
N PHE A 177 -1.24 -8.75 -0.08
CA PHE A 177 -1.16 -8.39 -1.49
C PHE A 177 -1.52 -6.90 -1.64
N VAL A 178 -0.53 -6.02 -1.52
CA VAL A 178 -0.76 -4.57 -1.42
C VAL A 178 -0.09 -3.80 -2.53
N THR A 179 -0.76 -2.74 -3.00
CA THR A 179 -0.25 -1.74 -3.93
C THR A 179 -0.15 -0.39 -3.22
N LEU A 180 0.99 0.25 -3.28
CA LEU A 180 1.19 1.63 -2.83
C LEU A 180 1.08 2.58 -4.03
N PHE A 181 0.19 3.53 -3.92
CA PHE A 181 -0.02 4.58 -4.92
C PHE A 181 0.79 5.81 -4.54
N LEU A 182 1.77 6.14 -5.37
CA LEU A 182 2.77 7.17 -5.17
C LEU A 182 2.40 8.39 -6.03
N ASN A 183 1.64 9.30 -5.46
CA ASN A 183 1.14 10.49 -6.15
C ASN A 183 1.67 11.76 -5.49
N LEU A 184 2.30 12.64 -6.29
CA LEU A 184 2.68 13.99 -5.91
C LEU A 184 1.61 14.95 -6.44
N ASP A 185 0.56 15.19 -5.68
CA ASP A 185 -0.50 16.11 -6.07
C ASP A 185 -0.02 17.56 -5.84
N PRO A 186 0.03 18.42 -6.89
CA PRO A 186 0.45 19.82 -6.73
C PRO A 186 -0.43 20.64 -5.77
N LYS A 187 -1.64 20.15 -5.49
CA LYS A 187 -2.58 20.81 -4.56
C LYS A 187 -2.45 20.30 -3.12
N ASP A 188 -1.61 19.30 -2.89
CA ASP A 188 -1.43 18.73 -1.56
C ASP A 188 -0.56 19.64 -0.70
N GLU A 189 -1.07 20.04 0.45
CA GLU A 189 -0.34 20.83 1.45
C GLU A 189 0.96 20.12 1.91
N TYR A 190 0.97 18.79 1.87
CA TYR A 190 2.08 17.95 2.34
C TYR A 190 2.94 17.40 1.20
N ILE A 191 2.91 18.03 0.02
CA ILE A 191 3.63 17.54 -1.17
C ILE A 191 5.13 17.34 -0.92
N LYS A 192 5.76 18.21 -0.12
CA LYS A 192 7.20 18.10 0.23
C LYS A 192 7.49 16.87 1.07
N GLU A 193 6.67 16.63 2.08
CA GLU A 193 6.77 15.44 2.92
C GLU A 193 6.47 14.18 2.11
N ASN A 194 5.48 14.22 1.23
CA ASN A 194 5.15 13.11 0.34
C ASN A 194 6.28 12.85 -0.67
N ALA A 195 6.96 13.87 -1.16
CA ALA A 195 8.14 13.72 -2.01
C ALA A 195 9.27 12.97 -1.27
N MET A 196 9.53 13.32 -0.01
CA MET A 196 10.51 12.62 0.83
C MET A 196 10.11 11.15 1.06
N ILE A 197 8.84 10.87 1.32
CA ILE A 197 8.33 9.51 1.54
C ILE A 197 8.47 8.67 0.27
N ILE A 198 8.06 9.21 -0.88
CA ILE A 198 8.17 8.52 -2.17
C ILE A 198 9.62 8.26 -2.53
N GLU A 199 10.50 9.25 -2.35
CA GLU A 199 11.94 9.09 -2.58
C GLU A 199 12.51 7.93 -1.73
N GLU A 200 12.19 7.89 -0.44
CA GLU A 200 12.69 6.85 0.45
C GLU A 200 12.11 5.47 0.12
N ILE A 201 10.82 5.37 -0.25
CA ILE A 201 10.20 4.13 -0.74
C ILE A 201 10.97 3.60 -1.97
N LEU A 202 11.27 4.48 -2.92
CA LEU A 202 12.00 4.11 -4.14
C LEU A 202 13.46 3.72 -3.86
N ARG A 203 14.14 4.40 -2.92
CA ARG A 203 15.50 4.05 -2.49
C ARG A 203 15.56 2.66 -1.88
N GLN A 204 14.67 2.37 -0.93
CA GLN A 204 14.63 1.06 -0.28
C GLN A 204 14.20 -0.04 -1.26
N ARG A 205 13.27 0.25 -2.19
CA ARG A 205 12.94 -0.68 -3.27
C ARG A 205 14.12 -0.95 -4.17
N LEU A 206 14.90 0.06 -4.55
CA LEU A 206 16.08 -0.08 -5.39
C LEU A 206 17.16 -0.93 -4.72
N GLU A 207 17.34 -0.80 -3.42
CA GLU A 207 18.22 -1.66 -2.62
C GLU A 207 17.70 -3.11 -2.59
N GLY A 208 16.43 -3.32 -2.29
CA GLY A 208 15.79 -4.61 -2.14
C GLY A 208 15.78 -5.12 -0.69
N ILE A 209 15.37 -6.36 -0.49
CA ILE A 209 15.33 -7.04 0.82
C ILE A 209 16.30 -8.21 0.81
N LYS A 210 17.00 -8.45 1.91
CA LYS A 210 17.85 -9.63 2.07
C LYS A 210 16.99 -10.87 2.29
N ASN A 211 17.28 -11.93 1.55
CA ASN A 211 16.74 -13.25 1.82
C ASN A 211 17.53 -13.94 2.96
N GLU A 212 17.17 -15.18 3.27
CA GLU A 212 17.81 -15.99 4.34
C GLU A 212 19.30 -16.24 4.10
N LYS A 213 19.78 -16.09 2.87
CA LYS A 213 21.21 -16.23 2.49
C LYS A 213 21.95 -14.90 2.50
N GLY A 214 21.30 -13.81 2.96
CA GLY A 214 21.88 -12.48 3.01
C GLY A 214 21.99 -11.78 1.64
N VAL A 215 21.40 -12.32 0.59
CA VAL A 215 21.41 -11.75 -0.77
C VAL A 215 20.24 -10.80 -0.95
N TYR A 216 20.50 -9.62 -1.50
CA TYR A 216 19.45 -8.66 -1.82
C TYR A 216 18.62 -9.12 -3.02
N VAL A 217 17.34 -9.35 -2.78
CA VAL A 217 16.35 -9.75 -3.78
C VAL A 217 15.29 -8.67 -3.98
N THR A 218 14.57 -8.74 -5.09
CA THR A 218 13.42 -7.88 -5.34
C THR A 218 12.22 -8.43 -4.58
N PRO A 219 11.62 -7.68 -3.62
CA PRO A 219 10.39 -8.12 -2.99
C PRO A 219 9.23 -8.06 -3.97
N ALA A 220 8.33 -9.05 -3.92
CA ALA A 220 7.12 -9.08 -4.75
C ALA A 220 6.16 -7.95 -4.37
N PHE A 221 6.07 -7.63 -3.07
CA PHE A 221 5.19 -6.60 -2.51
C PHE A 221 5.94 -5.62 -1.61
N PRO A 222 5.38 -4.41 -1.42
CA PRO A 222 4.21 -3.85 -2.11
C PRO A 222 4.49 -3.64 -3.60
N LYS A 223 3.46 -3.77 -4.46
CA LYS A 223 3.52 -3.20 -5.80
C LYS A 223 3.55 -1.69 -5.68
N LEU A 224 4.26 -1.02 -6.59
CA LEU A 224 4.36 0.43 -6.60
C LEU A 224 3.77 0.97 -7.89
N ILE A 225 2.91 1.98 -7.78
CA ILE A 225 2.38 2.74 -8.91
C ILE A 225 2.78 4.19 -8.72
N TYR A 226 3.52 4.75 -9.67
CA TYR A 226 4.01 6.12 -9.63
C TYR A 226 3.27 6.98 -10.65
N VAL A 227 2.75 8.12 -10.19
CA VAL A 227 2.00 9.05 -11.04
C VAL A 227 2.94 10.04 -11.70
N LEU A 228 2.89 10.08 -13.03
CA LEU A 228 3.60 11.06 -13.86
C LEU A 228 2.72 12.28 -14.08
N ASP A 229 3.22 13.45 -13.69
CA ASP A 229 2.60 14.76 -13.91
C ASP A 229 3.66 15.76 -14.42
N GLU A 230 3.28 16.94 -14.85
CA GLU A 230 4.19 17.92 -15.46
C GLU A 230 5.37 18.29 -14.54
N HIS A 231 5.11 18.53 -13.26
CA HIS A 231 6.13 18.96 -12.28
C HIS A 231 7.13 17.87 -11.90
N ASN A 232 6.87 16.60 -12.21
CA ASN A 232 7.80 15.50 -11.93
C ASN A 232 8.28 14.77 -13.20
N ALA A 233 7.51 14.77 -14.29
CA ALA A 233 7.85 14.06 -15.51
C ALA A 233 8.70 14.89 -16.48
N LEU A 234 8.55 16.21 -16.46
CA LEU A 234 9.29 17.10 -17.36
C LEU A 234 10.67 17.43 -16.80
N LYS A 235 11.66 17.46 -17.70
CA LYS A 235 13.04 17.85 -17.34
C LYS A 235 13.05 19.26 -16.74
N GLY A 236 13.61 19.38 -15.53
CA GLY A 236 13.67 20.65 -14.79
C GLY A 236 12.43 20.92 -13.93
N GLY A 237 11.46 20.01 -13.88
CA GLY A 237 10.39 20.05 -12.89
C GLY A 237 10.93 19.89 -11.47
N GLU A 238 10.22 20.43 -10.50
CA GLU A 238 10.66 20.45 -9.08
C GLU A 238 10.98 19.05 -8.55
N TYR A 239 10.23 18.03 -9.02
CA TYR A 239 10.36 16.63 -8.59
C TYR A 239 10.87 15.69 -9.68
N ASP A 240 11.51 16.21 -10.74
CA ASP A 240 12.05 15.39 -11.83
C ASP A 240 13.10 14.37 -11.34
N TYR A 241 13.80 14.69 -10.25
CA TYR A 241 14.79 13.81 -9.63
C TYR A 241 14.15 12.53 -9.06
N ILE A 242 12.89 12.61 -8.57
CA ILE A 242 12.15 11.43 -8.08
C ILE A 242 11.79 10.52 -9.27
N THR A 243 11.36 11.09 -10.40
CA THR A 243 11.10 10.31 -11.61
C THR A 243 12.36 9.62 -12.14
N LYS A 244 13.51 10.30 -12.11
CA LYS A 244 14.79 9.68 -12.47
C LYS A 244 15.12 8.50 -11.55
N LEU A 245 14.86 8.63 -10.25
CA LEU A 245 15.02 7.54 -9.28
C LEU A 245 14.03 6.41 -9.54
N ALA A 246 12.76 6.73 -9.84
CA ALA A 246 11.73 5.76 -10.18
C ALA A 246 12.10 4.93 -11.41
N VAL A 247 12.60 5.58 -12.49
CA VAL A 247 13.08 4.89 -13.69
C VAL A 247 14.25 3.95 -13.40
N ARG A 248 15.23 4.41 -12.60
CA ARG A 248 16.33 3.54 -12.15
C ARG A 248 15.84 2.34 -11.34
N CYS A 249 14.83 2.58 -10.50
CA CYS A 249 14.21 1.53 -9.70
C CYS A 249 13.49 0.51 -10.60
N SER A 250 12.69 0.96 -11.57
CA SER A 250 12.00 0.07 -12.51
C SER A 250 12.98 -0.75 -13.34
N ALA A 251 14.06 -0.14 -13.82
CA ALA A 251 15.09 -0.85 -14.61
C ALA A 251 15.76 -1.99 -13.82
N LYS A 252 15.92 -1.84 -12.50
CA LYS A 252 16.57 -2.85 -11.65
C LYS A 252 15.60 -3.81 -10.97
N ARG A 253 14.41 -3.33 -10.60
CA ARG A 253 13.45 -4.02 -9.72
C ARG A 253 12.06 -4.23 -10.32
N MET A 254 11.84 -3.86 -11.59
CA MET A 254 10.59 -3.99 -12.34
C MET A 254 9.42 -3.14 -11.81
N TYR A 255 9.60 -2.38 -10.76
CA TYR A 255 8.65 -1.41 -10.19
C TYR A 255 9.34 -0.07 -9.95
N PRO A 256 8.60 1.06 -9.96
CA PRO A 256 7.15 1.18 -10.07
C PRO A 256 6.62 1.03 -11.50
N ASP A 257 5.30 0.73 -11.60
CA ASP A 257 4.49 1.00 -12.78
C ASP A 257 4.12 2.48 -12.86
N TYR A 258 3.73 2.98 -14.03
CA TYR A 258 3.47 4.39 -14.26
C TYR A 258 2.04 4.66 -14.70
N ILE A 259 1.46 5.75 -14.18
CA ILE A 259 0.15 6.28 -14.59
C ILE A 259 0.31 7.75 -14.95
N SER A 260 -0.31 8.19 -16.04
CA SER A 260 -0.34 9.59 -16.45
C SER A 260 -1.46 10.36 -15.74
N ALA A 261 -1.09 11.34 -14.90
CA ALA A 261 -2.06 12.24 -14.26
C ALA A 261 -2.89 13.01 -15.28
N LYS A 262 -2.28 13.49 -16.37
CA LYS A 262 -2.97 14.16 -17.47
C LYS A 262 -4.08 13.28 -18.03
N LYS A 263 -3.76 12.02 -18.36
CA LYS A 263 -4.75 11.10 -18.93
C LYS A 263 -5.84 10.71 -17.94
N MET A 264 -5.51 10.59 -16.68
CA MET A 264 -6.52 10.37 -15.64
C MET A 264 -7.47 11.55 -15.51
N ARG A 265 -6.96 12.79 -15.49
CA ARG A 265 -7.81 13.98 -15.43
C ARG A 265 -8.75 14.10 -16.64
N GLU A 266 -8.27 13.73 -17.84
CA GLU A 266 -9.09 13.71 -19.04
C GLU A 266 -10.24 12.68 -18.95
N ASN A 267 -9.97 11.51 -18.38
CA ASN A 267 -10.92 10.40 -18.32
C ASN A 267 -11.87 10.45 -17.12
N TYR A 268 -11.48 11.14 -16.03
CA TYR A 268 -12.14 11.05 -14.73
C TYR A 268 -12.42 12.44 -14.12
N GLU A 269 -12.98 13.34 -14.93
CA GLU A 269 -13.46 14.66 -14.48
C GLU A 269 -12.44 15.46 -13.66
N GLY A 270 -11.19 15.45 -14.09
CA GLY A 270 -10.10 16.17 -13.42
C GLY A 270 -9.48 15.47 -12.22
N ASN A 271 -9.90 14.26 -11.90
CA ASN A 271 -9.43 13.53 -10.73
C ASN A 271 -8.24 12.61 -11.04
N VAL A 272 -7.37 12.44 -10.03
CA VAL A 272 -6.28 11.47 -10.00
C VAL A 272 -6.40 10.66 -8.73
N PHE A 273 -6.62 9.36 -8.85
CA PHE A 273 -6.86 8.47 -7.71
C PHE A 273 -6.28 7.07 -7.94
N SER A 274 -6.12 6.31 -6.85
CA SER A 274 -5.55 4.98 -6.88
C SER A 274 -6.47 3.98 -7.59
N PRO A 275 -5.93 3.08 -8.44
CA PRO A 275 -6.69 1.93 -8.88
C PRO A 275 -6.96 0.99 -7.70
N MET A 276 -8.09 0.29 -7.74
CA MET A 276 -8.38 -0.81 -6.84
C MET A 276 -7.66 -2.08 -7.30
N GLY A 277 -7.01 -2.76 -6.35
CA GLY A 277 -6.32 -4.02 -6.63
C GLY A 277 -5.28 -3.87 -7.74
N CYS A 278 -5.43 -4.64 -8.82
CA CYS A 278 -4.43 -4.66 -9.88
C CYS A 278 -4.48 -3.44 -10.80
N ARG A 279 -5.64 -3.06 -11.33
CA ARG A 279 -5.78 -1.96 -12.32
C ARG A 279 -7.20 -1.42 -12.47
N SER A 280 -8.15 -1.75 -11.60
CA SER A 280 -9.53 -1.28 -11.72
C SER A 280 -9.68 0.13 -11.16
N PHE A 281 -10.15 1.05 -12.00
CA PHE A 281 -10.50 2.40 -11.57
C PHE A 281 -11.98 2.45 -11.22
N LEU A 282 -12.29 2.69 -9.95
CA LEU A 282 -13.66 2.82 -9.46
C LEU A 282 -14.09 4.27 -9.58
N VAL A 283 -15.06 4.52 -10.43
CA VAL A 283 -15.65 5.85 -10.64
C VAL A 283 -17.07 5.84 -10.08
N PRO A 284 -17.48 6.85 -9.29
CA PRO A 284 -18.88 6.99 -8.91
C PRO A 284 -19.73 7.11 -10.16
N TRP A 285 -20.68 6.19 -10.33
CA TRP A 285 -21.66 6.29 -11.38
C TRP A 285 -22.94 6.92 -10.82
N LYS A 286 -23.47 7.91 -11.51
CA LYS A 286 -24.76 8.52 -11.22
C LYS A 286 -25.67 8.28 -12.39
N ASP A 287 -26.89 7.87 -12.11
CA ASP A 287 -27.95 7.84 -13.09
C ASP A 287 -28.25 9.28 -13.55
N GLU A 288 -28.56 9.46 -14.81
CA GLU A 288 -28.93 10.77 -15.37
C GLU A 288 -30.33 11.24 -14.92
N ASN A 289 -31.07 10.40 -14.15
CA ASN A 289 -32.41 10.70 -13.65
C ASN A 289 -32.40 11.18 -12.19
#